data_94bfed6d86f1db023cf3e1e1f85c5067
#
_entry.id   94bfed6d86f1db023cf3e1e1f85c5067
#
_cell.length_a   1.000
_cell.length_b   1.000
_cell.length_c   1.000
_cell.angle_alpha   90.00
_cell.angle_beta   90.00
_cell.angle_gamma   90.00
#
_symmetry.space_group_name_H-M   'P 1'
#
loop_
_entity.id
_entity.type
_entity.pdbx_description
1 polymer ?
#
loop_
_entity_poly.entity_id
_entity_poly.type
_entity_poly.pdbx_seq_one_letter_code
_entity_poly.pdbx_strand_id
1 'polypeptide(L)'
;MFDIQEELKKLPAKPGVYLMHNAQDEIIYVGKARILKNRVRQYFQSSYNKSVKIQHMVSHIAYFEYIITDSELEALVLECNLIKEHRPHYNTMLKDDKSYPYIRVTVQEDYPRILFCRQVKRDKSKYFGPYTSAGAVKDTIELMRKVYKIRSCSRSLPKEIGKDRPCLYHQINQCDAPCQNYISKEEYRAHVDKALKFLNGDEKEIINSLEEKMKKAAAELEFEQAAEYRDLIENVKRIGEKQKINDTGGDDRDIIAMAKTGDEAIVAIFFIRSGKLLGRDHFHMTGIGDSEKQEIITDFIKQFYVGTPFIPKEILTQEEVLDQEILEKWLSDKRGSKVIFAMPKRGSKHQMMELARKNAQNVLAQDSEKLKREERRTIGAVHELEQALGIENLNRMEAFDISNTNGYENVASMVVFEKGKAKRSDYRKFKIKTVAGPDDYHCMEEALERRFSHGIREQKERDEKGQDMELGSFTRFPDILMMDGGKGQVNIALQVLEKLGLTIPVCGMVKDDFHRTRALYYNNEIIEFPKNSEAFRMITRLQDEAHRFAITYHKALRGKEQVHSVLDDIKGIGPARRKSLMKHFKDIGKIKEASVTELCEADGITENVAEEIYRFFHEDTSKKNGDVV
;
A
#
# COMPACT_ATOMS: atom_id res chain seq x y z
N MET A 1 -22.85 -14.50 35.41
CA MET A 1 -23.23 -14.80 33.99
C MET A 1 -24.19 -13.69 33.56
N PHE A 2 -23.95 -13.04 32.45
CA PHE A 2 -24.79 -11.93 31.96
C PHE A 2 -26.14 -12.48 31.50
N ASP A 3 -27.23 -12.07 32.16
CA ASP A 3 -28.58 -12.46 31.76
C ASP A 3 -29.15 -11.42 30.81
N ILE A 4 -29.12 -11.74 29.51
CA ILE A 4 -29.62 -10.88 28.45
C ILE A 4 -31.05 -10.43 28.69
N GLN A 5 -31.93 -11.32 29.18
CA GLN A 5 -33.35 -11.02 29.40
C GLN A 5 -33.58 -10.03 30.55
N GLU A 6 -32.79 -10.10 31.60
CA GLU A 6 -32.82 -9.12 32.67
C GLU A 6 -32.25 -7.76 32.27
N GLU A 7 -31.14 -7.76 31.54
CA GLU A 7 -30.50 -6.51 31.07
C GLU A 7 -31.37 -5.78 30.04
N LEU A 8 -32.10 -6.50 29.18
CA LEU A 8 -33.07 -5.91 28.26
C LEU A 8 -34.18 -5.12 28.99
N LYS A 9 -34.54 -5.48 30.24
CA LYS A 9 -35.55 -4.74 31.02
C LYS A 9 -35.01 -3.41 31.52
N LYS A 10 -33.70 -3.29 31.77
CA LYS A 10 -33.02 -2.09 32.29
C LYS A 10 -32.74 -1.03 31.23
N LEU A 11 -32.88 -1.37 29.95
CA LEU A 11 -32.57 -0.46 28.83
C LEU A 11 -33.45 0.82 28.91
N PRO A 12 -32.83 2.01 28.79
CA PRO A 12 -33.53 3.28 28.82
C PRO A 12 -34.28 3.57 27.53
N ALA A 13 -35.36 4.35 27.63
CA ALA A 13 -36.07 4.88 26.48
C ALA A 13 -35.43 6.20 26.00
N LYS A 14 -34.11 6.18 25.72
CA LYS A 14 -33.30 7.31 25.29
C LYS A 14 -32.52 6.96 24.02
N PRO A 15 -32.06 7.94 23.25
CA PRO A 15 -31.15 7.70 22.14
C PRO A 15 -29.78 7.25 22.66
N GLY A 16 -29.07 6.49 21.84
CA GLY A 16 -27.73 6.02 22.18
C GLY A 16 -27.17 5.01 21.21
N VAL A 17 -26.01 4.49 21.54
CA VAL A 17 -25.29 3.44 20.80
C VAL A 17 -25.20 2.20 21.64
N TYR A 18 -25.32 1.04 21.03
CA TYR A 18 -25.14 -0.26 21.66
C TYR A 18 -24.04 -1.06 20.97
N LEU A 19 -23.28 -1.82 21.76
CA LEU A 19 -22.16 -2.64 21.35
C LEU A 19 -22.48 -4.09 21.72
N MET A 20 -22.39 -5.00 20.75
CA MET A 20 -22.62 -6.43 20.95
C MET A 20 -21.28 -7.15 21.03
N HIS A 21 -21.09 -7.97 22.06
CA HIS A 21 -19.87 -8.71 22.33
C HIS A 21 -20.09 -10.22 22.20
N ASN A 22 -19.05 -10.92 21.73
CA ASN A 22 -18.99 -12.37 21.71
C ASN A 22 -18.45 -12.96 23.03
N ALA A 23 -18.34 -14.28 23.11
CA ALA A 23 -17.81 -14.98 24.29
C ALA A 23 -16.31 -14.70 24.56
N GLN A 24 -15.57 -14.19 23.60
CA GLN A 24 -14.17 -13.79 23.70
C GLN A 24 -13.98 -12.30 24.05
N ASP A 25 -15.06 -11.60 24.40
CA ASP A 25 -15.06 -10.17 24.71
C ASP A 25 -14.76 -9.25 23.52
N GLU A 26 -14.91 -9.74 22.31
CA GLU A 26 -14.73 -8.93 21.10
C GLU A 26 -16.03 -8.24 20.71
N ILE A 27 -15.95 -6.96 20.34
CA ILE A 27 -17.08 -6.20 19.79
C ILE A 27 -17.36 -6.70 18.38
N ILE A 28 -18.48 -7.40 18.20
CA ILE A 28 -18.88 -7.99 16.93
C ILE A 28 -19.85 -7.12 16.14
N TYR A 29 -20.54 -6.19 16.79
CA TYR A 29 -21.46 -5.26 16.14
C TYR A 29 -21.65 -3.98 16.97
N VAL A 30 -21.75 -2.83 16.28
CA VAL A 30 -22.10 -1.53 16.85
C VAL A 30 -23.29 -0.96 16.09
N GLY A 31 -24.28 -0.42 16.82
CA GLY A 31 -25.44 0.19 16.19
C GLY A 31 -26.03 1.33 17.01
N LYS A 32 -26.60 2.32 16.32
CA LYS A 32 -27.35 3.42 16.95
C LYS A 32 -28.81 3.06 17.19
N ALA A 33 -29.42 3.74 18.12
CA ALA A 33 -30.84 3.67 18.37
C ALA A 33 -31.41 5.05 18.72
N ARG A 34 -32.60 5.37 18.17
CA ARG A 34 -33.41 6.48 18.66
C ARG A 34 -33.98 6.19 20.06
N ILE A 35 -34.33 4.93 20.29
CA ILE A 35 -34.80 4.41 21.59
C ILE A 35 -34.08 3.07 21.80
N LEU A 36 -33.05 3.05 22.67
CA LEU A 36 -32.22 1.87 22.94
C LEU A 36 -33.07 0.65 23.34
N LYS A 37 -34.04 0.86 24.24
CA LYS A 37 -34.94 -0.20 24.71
C LYS A 37 -35.66 -0.94 23.55
N ASN A 38 -36.17 -0.22 22.58
CA ASN A 38 -36.92 -0.82 21.49
C ASN A 38 -35.98 -1.51 20.49
N ARG A 39 -34.90 -0.83 20.10
CA ARG A 39 -33.98 -1.32 19.08
C ARG A 39 -33.20 -2.55 19.52
N VAL A 40 -32.65 -2.57 20.72
CA VAL A 40 -31.88 -3.71 21.21
C VAL A 40 -32.78 -4.94 21.44
N ARG A 41 -34.00 -4.73 21.96
CA ARG A 41 -34.96 -5.84 22.14
C ARG A 41 -35.34 -6.52 20.83
N GLN A 42 -35.45 -5.80 19.73
CA GLN A 42 -35.79 -6.39 18.43
C GLN A 42 -34.85 -7.53 18.01
N TYR A 43 -33.58 -7.47 18.35
CA TYR A 43 -32.62 -8.53 18.01
C TYR A 43 -32.92 -9.84 18.74
N PHE A 44 -33.55 -9.82 19.89
CA PHE A 44 -33.81 -11.00 20.73
C PHE A 44 -35.26 -11.50 20.65
N GLN A 45 -36.13 -10.82 19.84
CA GLN A 45 -37.50 -11.26 19.63
C GLN A 45 -37.60 -12.29 18.51
N SER A 46 -38.38 -13.37 18.73
CA SER A 46 -38.60 -14.44 17.75
C SER A 46 -39.46 -14.03 16.56
N SER A 47 -40.32 -13.01 16.75
CA SER A 47 -41.25 -12.50 15.72
C SER A 47 -40.61 -11.55 14.71
N TYR A 48 -39.37 -11.13 14.91
CA TYR A 48 -38.66 -10.22 14.01
C TYR A 48 -38.07 -10.98 12.83
N ASN A 49 -38.45 -10.57 11.59
CA ASN A 49 -37.95 -11.18 10.36
C ASN A 49 -36.48 -10.78 10.17
N LYS A 50 -35.55 -11.64 10.63
CA LYS A 50 -34.10 -11.38 10.66
C LYS A 50 -33.47 -11.89 9.38
N SER A 51 -32.60 -11.10 8.77
CA SER A 51 -31.70 -11.62 7.72
C SER A 51 -30.79 -12.72 8.27
N VAL A 52 -30.28 -13.60 7.41
CA VAL A 52 -29.35 -14.68 7.78
C VAL A 52 -28.14 -14.13 8.57
N LYS A 53 -27.60 -12.99 8.13
CA LYS A 53 -26.51 -12.26 8.80
C LYS A 53 -26.87 -11.88 10.24
N ILE A 54 -28.06 -11.31 10.46
CA ILE A 54 -28.51 -10.91 11.80
C ILE A 54 -28.77 -12.13 12.69
N GLN A 55 -29.32 -13.21 12.13
CA GLN A 55 -29.51 -14.47 12.89
C GLN A 55 -28.17 -15.03 13.35
N HIS A 56 -27.19 -15.07 12.46
CA HIS A 56 -25.84 -15.54 12.78
C HIS A 56 -25.14 -14.63 13.78
N MET A 57 -25.26 -13.31 13.66
CA MET A 57 -24.76 -12.36 14.64
C MET A 57 -25.37 -12.61 16.03
N VAL A 58 -26.70 -12.73 16.11
CA VAL A 58 -27.40 -12.91 17.38
C VAL A 58 -27.00 -14.20 18.09
N SER A 59 -26.70 -15.29 17.34
CA SER A 59 -26.21 -16.55 17.93
C SER A 59 -24.82 -16.43 18.56
N HIS A 60 -24.03 -15.41 18.21
CA HIS A 60 -22.70 -15.17 18.76
C HIS A 60 -22.68 -14.12 19.87
N ILE A 61 -23.80 -13.44 20.17
CA ILE A 61 -23.85 -12.43 21.23
C ILE A 61 -23.79 -13.12 22.61
N ALA A 62 -22.76 -12.83 23.37
CA ALA A 62 -22.65 -13.23 24.76
C ALA A 62 -23.23 -12.17 25.71
N TYR A 63 -22.99 -10.89 25.43
CA TYR A 63 -23.54 -9.77 26.18
C TYR A 63 -23.54 -8.50 25.32
N PHE A 64 -24.15 -7.43 25.83
CA PHE A 64 -24.15 -6.12 25.18
C PHE A 64 -23.90 -5.00 26.18
N GLU A 65 -23.32 -3.91 25.69
CA GLU A 65 -23.17 -2.64 26.38
C GLU A 65 -23.94 -1.54 25.65
N TYR A 66 -24.19 -0.43 26.31
CA TYR A 66 -24.82 0.73 25.68
C TYR A 66 -24.31 2.05 26.25
N ILE A 67 -24.30 3.07 25.41
CA ILE A 67 -23.91 4.44 25.74
C ILE A 67 -25.11 5.33 25.43
N ILE A 68 -25.61 6.06 26.44
CA ILE A 68 -26.71 7.01 26.27
C ILE A 68 -26.15 8.31 25.68
N THR A 69 -26.87 8.90 24.74
CA THR A 69 -26.54 10.20 24.14
C THR A 69 -27.71 11.19 24.35
N ASP A 70 -27.41 12.48 24.25
CA ASP A 70 -28.43 13.53 24.42
C ASP A 70 -29.30 13.68 23.16
N SER A 71 -28.80 13.25 22.00
CA SER A 71 -29.51 13.34 20.73
C SER A 71 -29.24 12.15 19.82
N GLU A 72 -30.13 11.92 18.85
CA GLU A 72 -29.93 10.92 17.81
C GLU A 72 -28.75 11.25 16.90
N LEU A 73 -28.46 12.54 16.74
CA LEU A 73 -27.29 13.01 15.99
C LEU A 73 -25.97 12.62 16.67
N GLU A 74 -25.91 12.78 18.00
CA GLU A 74 -24.74 12.31 18.77
C GLU A 74 -24.59 10.80 18.70
N ALA A 75 -25.70 10.05 18.77
CA ALA A 75 -25.68 8.60 18.60
C ALA A 75 -25.11 8.22 17.22
N LEU A 76 -25.48 8.91 16.15
CA LEU A 76 -24.97 8.69 14.80
C LEU A 76 -23.45 8.90 14.73
N VAL A 77 -22.98 10.03 15.26
CA VAL A 77 -21.53 10.37 15.23
C VAL A 77 -20.73 9.37 16.06
N LEU A 78 -21.25 9.00 17.24
CA LEU A 78 -20.61 8.02 18.13
C LEU A 78 -20.57 6.63 17.48
N GLU A 79 -21.66 6.15 16.87
CA GLU A 79 -21.72 4.91 16.10
C GLU A 79 -20.61 4.86 15.04
N CYS A 80 -20.52 5.92 14.22
CA CYS A 80 -19.50 6.00 13.16
C CYS A 80 -18.07 5.92 13.70
N ASN A 81 -17.78 6.59 14.82
CA ASN A 81 -16.46 6.59 15.44
C ASN A 81 -16.12 5.20 16.01
N LEU A 82 -17.05 4.58 16.72
CA LEU A 82 -16.87 3.24 17.29
C LEU A 82 -16.71 2.15 16.22
N ILE A 83 -17.47 2.22 15.13
CA ILE A 83 -17.30 1.32 13.98
C ILE A 83 -15.90 1.48 13.39
N LYS A 84 -15.41 2.70 13.23
CA LYS A 84 -14.06 2.99 12.70
C LYS A 84 -12.97 2.48 13.63
N GLU A 85 -13.14 2.62 14.93
CA GLU A 85 -12.18 2.23 15.97
C GLU A 85 -12.08 0.72 16.12
N HIS A 86 -13.23 0.04 16.30
CA HIS A 86 -13.28 -1.38 16.64
C HIS A 86 -13.40 -2.31 15.44
N ARG A 87 -13.81 -1.80 14.28
CA ARG A 87 -14.00 -2.57 13.03
C ARG A 87 -14.79 -3.87 13.23
N PRO A 88 -16.02 -3.83 13.76
CA PRO A 88 -16.75 -5.01 14.15
C PRO A 88 -17.11 -5.89 12.96
N HIS A 89 -17.03 -7.20 13.12
CA HIS A 89 -17.20 -8.18 12.03
C HIS A 89 -18.54 -8.09 11.30
N TYR A 90 -19.62 -7.81 12.02
CA TYR A 90 -20.97 -7.77 11.46
C TYR A 90 -21.42 -6.38 10.97
N ASN A 91 -20.62 -5.34 11.16
CA ASN A 91 -20.91 -4.06 10.51
C ASN A 91 -20.48 -4.05 9.05
N THR A 92 -21.23 -3.33 8.24
CA THR A 92 -20.79 -2.99 6.88
C THR A 92 -19.62 -2.03 6.96
N MET A 93 -18.49 -2.36 6.31
CA MET A 93 -17.23 -1.65 6.47
C MET A 93 -16.70 -1.11 5.16
N LEU A 94 -16.16 0.10 5.22
CA LEU A 94 -15.34 0.66 4.18
C LEU A 94 -13.92 0.04 4.28
N LYS A 95 -13.52 -0.72 3.27
CA LYS A 95 -12.23 -1.45 3.29
C LYS A 95 -11.02 -0.53 3.23
N ASP A 96 -11.13 0.58 2.48
CA ASP A 96 -10.03 1.52 2.20
C ASP A 96 -10.28 2.88 2.86
N ASP A 97 -9.38 3.31 3.76
CA ASP A 97 -9.37 4.68 4.29
C ASP A 97 -8.46 5.55 3.40
N LYS A 98 -9.04 6.14 2.36
CA LYS A 98 -8.31 6.95 1.37
C LYS A 98 -8.22 8.41 1.82
N SER A 99 -7.01 8.95 1.91
CA SER A 99 -6.78 10.37 2.15
C SER A 99 -6.52 11.10 0.82
N TYR A 100 -7.38 12.05 0.49
CA TYR A 100 -7.29 12.82 -0.76
C TYR A 100 -6.32 13.99 -0.66
N PRO A 101 -5.59 14.29 -1.74
CA PRO A 101 -4.82 15.52 -1.86
C PRO A 101 -5.71 16.71 -2.20
N TYR A 102 -5.33 17.87 -1.68
CA TYR A 102 -5.95 19.19 -1.92
C TYR A 102 -4.90 20.21 -2.29
N ILE A 103 -5.30 21.24 -3.03
CA ILE A 103 -4.54 22.47 -3.21
C ILE A 103 -5.03 23.47 -2.17
N ARG A 104 -4.12 23.95 -1.32
CA ARG A 104 -4.38 24.97 -0.31
C ARG A 104 -3.79 26.30 -0.75
N VAL A 105 -4.60 27.35 -0.77
CA VAL A 105 -4.15 28.72 -1.02
C VAL A 105 -4.30 29.53 0.27
N THR A 106 -3.19 30.03 0.81
CA THR A 106 -3.14 30.73 2.11
C THR A 106 -3.54 32.19 1.97
N VAL A 107 -4.80 32.45 1.56
CA VAL A 107 -5.32 33.81 1.25
C VAL A 107 -5.27 34.78 2.43
N GLN A 108 -5.14 34.28 3.65
CA GLN A 108 -5.00 35.09 4.87
C GLN A 108 -3.60 35.69 5.04
N GLU A 109 -2.58 35.16 4.34
CA GLU A 109 -1.22 35.71 4.36
C GLU A 109 -1.15 36.99 3.50
N ASP A 110 -0.26 37.92 3.82
CA ASP A 110 -0.02 39.12 3.00
C ASP A 110 0.49 38.74 1.59
N TYR A 111 1.32 37.74 1.53
CA TYR A 111 1.83 37.11 0.30
C TYR A 111 1.42 35.62 0.28
N PRO A 112 0.21 35.30 -0.23
CA PRO A 112 -0.30 33.95 -0.21
C PRO A 112 0.58 32.93 -0.92
N ARG A 113 0.48 31.67 -0.50
CA ARG A 113 1.15 30.50 -1.10
C ARG A 113 0.16 29.52 -1.67
N ILE A 114 0.57 28.75 -2.66
CA ILE A 114 -0.16 27.59 -3.16
C ILE A 114 0.58 26.33 -2.72
N LEU A 115 -0.08 25.50 -1.93
CA LEU A 115 0.53 24.38 -1.22
C LEU A 115 -0.26 23.09 -1.45
N PHE A 116 0.47 21.98 -1.49
CA PHE A 116 -0.12 20.63 -1.40
C PHE A 116 -0.47 20.31 0.06
N CYS A 117 -1.66 19.76 0.28
CA CYS A 117 -2.02 19.21 1.59
C CYS A 117 -2.96 18.01 1.45
N ARG A 118 -3.04 17.19 2.50
CA ARG A 118 -4.01 16.09 2.62
C ARG A 118 -5.04 16.35 3.72
N GLN A 119 -4.81 17.35 4.55
CA GLN A 119 -5.71 17.73 5.63
C GLN A 119 -6.20 19.15 5.41
N VAL A 120 -7.50 19.36 5.51
CA VAL A 120 -8.13 20.68 5.48
C VAL A 120 -8.22 21.19 6.92
N LYS A 121 -7.69 22.40 7.15
CA LYS A 121 -7.70 23.07 8.46
C LYS A 121 -8.72 24.22 8.45
N ARG A 122 -9.25 24.57 9.62
CA ARG A 122 -10.12 25.77 9.79
C ARG A 122 -9.24 27.02 9.99
N ASP A 123 -8.51 27.43 8.95
CA ASP A 123 -7.50 28.49 9.02
C ASP A 123 -7.73 29.64 8.03
N LYS A 124 -8.94 29.79 7.53
CA LYS A 124 -9.33 30.80 6.52
C LYS A 124 -8.61 30.66 5.17
N SER A 125 -7.80 29.62 4.94
CA SER A 125 -7.25 29.31 3.62
C SER A 125 -8.36 28.84 2.67
N LYS A 126 -8.18 29.01 1.36
CA LYS A 126 -9.04 28.38 0.35
C LYS A 126 -8.48 27.01 -0.01
N TYR A 127 -9.36 26.03 -0.10
CA TYR A 127 -9.00 24.64 -0.44
C TYR A 127 -9.73 24.21 -1.71
N PHE A 128 -9.00 23.57 -2.62
CA PHE A 128 -9.50 23.03 -3.88
C PHE A 128 -9.30 21.52 -3.87
N GLY A 129 -10.33 20.75 -4.20
CA GLY A 129 -10.32 19.29 -4.16
C GLY A 129 -11.67 18.70 -3.74
N PRO A 130 -11.75 17.41 -3.42
CA PRO A 130 -10.64 16.45 -3.41
C PRO A 130 -10.16 16.07 -4.80
N TYR A 131 -8.85 15.87 -4.97
CA TYR A 131 -8.27 15.29 -6.18
C TYR A 131 -7.97 13.81 -5.94
N THR A 132 -8.08 12.99 -6.99
CA THR A 132 -7.77 11.55 -6.90
C THR A 132 -6.31 11.21 -7.16
N SER A 133 -5.53 12.16 -7.70
CA SER A 133 -4.12 11.99 -8.02
C SER A 133 -3.24 13.05 -7.35
N ALA A 134 -2.28 12.60 -6.54
CA ALA A 134 -1.28 13.48 -5.94
C ALA A 134 -0.32 14.08 -7.00
N GLY A 135 -0.04 13.34 -8.08
CA GLY A 135 0.72 13.83 -9.22
C GLY A 135 0.04 15.01 -9.88
N ALA A 136 -1.24 14.88 -10.23
CA ALA A 136 -2.02 15.95 -10.86
C ALA A 136 -2.05 17.24 -10.01
N VAL A 137 -2.13 17.12 -8.68
CA VAL A 137 -2.07 18.28 -7.77
C VAL A 137 -0.70 18.94 -7.82
N LYS A 138 0.38 18.17 -7.78
CA LYS A 138 1.74 18.71 -7.86
C LYS A 138 2.01 19.40 -9.19
N ASP A 139 1.59 18.77 -10.31
CA ASP A 139 1.71 19.33 -11.66
C ASP A 139 0.95 20.66 -11.76
N THR A 140 -0.27 20.72 -11.20
CA THR A 140 -1.08 21.95 -11.16
C THR A 140 -0.40 23.06 -10.34
N ILE A 141 0.15 22.73 -9.16
CA ILE A 141 0.87 23.71 -8.33
C ILE A 141 2.13 24.21 -9.05
N GLU A 142 2.86 23.33 -9.71
CA GLU A 142 4.04 23.70 -10.48
C GLU A 142 3.68 24.62 -11.66
N LEU A 143 2.59 24.30 -12.39
CA LEU A 143 2.07 25.15 -13.44
C LEU A 143 1.73 26.54 -12.90
N MET A 144 1.01 26.63 -11.77
CA MET A 144 0.66 27.92 -11.15
C MET A 144 1.90 28.72 -10.77
N ARG A 145 2.96 28.06 -10.32
CA ARG A 145 4.24 28.70 -10.00
C ARG A 145 4.94 29.25 -11.24
N LYS A 146 4.99 28.46 -12.31
CA LYS A 146 5.60 28.90 -13.58
C LYS A 146 4.85 30.08 -14.23
N VAL A 147 3.53 30.06 -14.18
CA VAL A 147 2.70 31.08 -14.85
C VAL A 147 2.55 32.36 -14.05
N TYR A 148 2.25 32.22 -12.74
CA TYR A 148 1.93 33.35 -11.86
C TYR A 148 3.05 33.69 -10.88
N LYS A 149 4.18 33.02 -10.93
CA LYS A 149 5.40 33.26 -10.12
C LYS A 149 5.14 33.34 -8.62
N ILE A 150 4.20 32.52 -8.13
CA ILE A 150 3.78 32.51 -6.72
C ILE A 150 4.79 31.77 -5.88
N ARG A 151 5.18 32.36 -4.75
CA ARG A 151 6.14 31.80 -3.81
C ARG A 151 5.71 30.46 -3.22
N SER A 152 6.69 29.59 -2.95
CA SER A 152 6.48 28.29 -2.27
C SER A 152 7.20 28.21 -0.91
N CYS A 153 8.08 29.18 -0.59
CA CYS A 153 8.90 29.16 0.61
C CYS A 153 8.07 29.36 1.90
N SER A 154 8.62 28.90 3.03
CA SER A 154 7.98 29.00 4.36
C SER A 154 8.28 30.31 5.10
N ARG A 155 8.99 31.27 4.48
CA ARG A 155 9.33 32.55 5.10
C ARG A 155 8.11 33.30 5.59
N SER A 156 8.19 33.91 6.75
CA SER A 156 7.12 34.71 7.35
C SER A 156 7.17 36.14 6.81
N LEU A 157 6.45 36.41 5.72
CA LEU A 157 6.37 37.75 5.15
C LEU A 157 5.18 38.51 5.74
N PRO A 158 5.33 39.84 6.05
CA PRO A 158 6.44 40.74 5.68
C PRO A 158 7.64 40.76 6.65
N LYS A 159 7.60 40.06 7.78
CA LYS A 159 8.65 40.15 8.86
C LYS A 159 10.07 39.82 8.41
N GLU A 160 10.21 39.00 7.37
CA GLU A 160 11.49 38.52 6.87
C GLU A 160 11.88 39.14 5.51
N ILE A 161 11.26 40.25 5.13
CA ILE A 161 11.67 40.98 3.91
C ILE A 161 13.08 41.54 4.10
N GLY A 162 13.94 41.32 3.11
CA GLY A 162 15.31 41.84 3.06
C GLY A 162 16.36 41.14 3.95
N LYS A 163 15.96 40.09 4.71
CA LYS A 163 16.91 39.38 5.60
C LYS A 163 17.90 38.50 4.87
N ASP A 164 17.49 37.87 3.77
CA ASP A 164 18.33 36.93 3.01
C ASP A 164 18.21 37.20 1.51
N ARG A 165 19.24 36.84 0.75
CA ARG A 165 19.21 36.90 -0.71
C ARG A 165 18.04 36.09 -1.33
N PRO A 166 17.61 36.43 -2.57
CA PRO A 166 16.59 35.67 -3.31
C PRO A 166 16.98 34.19 -3.48
N CYS A 167 16.02 33.31 -3.40
CA CYS A 167 16.25 31.87 -3.59
C CYS A 167 16.30 31.48 -5.07
N LEU A 168 16.67 30.22 -5.36
CA LEU A 168 16.77 29.67 -6.71
C LEU A 168 15.49 29.89 -7.55
N TYR A 169 14.30 29.78 -6.95
CA TYR A 169 13.05 29.98 -7.68
C TYR A 169 12.90 31.37 -8.31
N HIS A 170 13.51 32.40 -7.71
CA HIS A 170 13.57 33.72 -8.35
C HIS A 170 14.54 33.71 -9.53
N GLN A 171 15.72 33.09 -9.38
CA GLN A 171 16.73 33.02 -10.44
C GLN A 171 16.23 32.29 -11.68
N ILE A 172 15.42 31.24 -11.51
CA ILE A 172 14.78 30.49 -12.60
C ILE A 172 13.41 31.05 -13.00
N ASN A 173 13.11 32.30 -12.65
CA ASN A 173 11.91 33.05 -13.03
C ASN A 173 10.57 32.41 -12.61
N GLN A 174 10.56 31.67 -11.51
CA GLN A 174 9.37 31.01 -10.95
C GLN A 174 8.83 31.66 -9.65
N CYS A 175 9.39 32.81 -9.25
CA CYS A 175 8.95 33.57 -8.08
C CYS A 175 9.37 35.04 -8.25
N ASP A 176 8.44 35.97 -8.04
CA ASP A 176 8.70 37.41 -8.12
C ASP A 176 9.42 37.99 -6.89
N ALA A 177 9.98 37.13 -6.03
CA ALA A 177 10.76 37.45 -4.84
C ALA A 177 10.10 38.53 -3.92
N PRO A 178 8.88 38.34 -3.45
CA PRO A 178 8.28 39.27 -2.48
C PRO A 178 9.11 39.38 -1.18
N CYS A 179 9.98 38.40 -0.91
CA CYS A 179 10.93 38.43 0.20
C CYS A 179 12.05 39.47 0.03
N GLN A 180 12.20 40.07 -1.13
CA GLN A 180 13.12 41.17 -1.44
C GLN A 180 12.41 42.47 -1.81
N ASN A 181 11.09 42.48 -1.68
CA ASN A 181 10.26 43.60 -2.09
C ASN A 181 10.37 43.97 -3.59
N TYR A 182 10.66 42.95 -4.46
CA TYR A 182 10.76 43.16 -5.92
C TYR A 182 9.39 43.23 -6.59
N ILE A 183 8.34 42.91 -5.87
CA ILE A 183 6.93 43.04 -6.28
C ILE A 183 6.14 43.66 -5.13
N SER A 184 5.20 44.54 -5.46
CA SER A 184 4.29 45.10 -4.47
C SER A 184 3.29 44.05 -3.96
N LYS A 185 2.68 44.29 -2.79
CA LYS A 185 1.69 43.39 -2.22
C LYS A 185 0.45 43.31 -3.10
N GLU A 186 0.04 44.44 -3.71
CA GLU A 186 -1.10 44.58 -4.57
C GLU A 186 -0.93 43.80 -5.87
N GLU A 187 0.21 43.95 -6.53
CA GLU A 187 0.55 43.21 -7.75
C GLU A 187 0.65 41.70 -7.48
N TYR A 188 1.30 41.32 -6.37
CA TYR A 188 1.41 39.92 -5.99
C TYR A 188 0.02 39.29 -5.73
N ARG A 189 -0.88 40.04 -5.06
CA ARG A 189 -2.27 39.56 -4.85
C ARG A 189 -3.03 39.43 -6.16
N ALA A 190 -2.83 40.30 -7.14
CA ALA A 190 -3.42 40.17 -8.46
C ALA A 190 -2.98 38.87 -9.17
N HIS A 191 -1.71 38.44 -8.99
CA HIS A 191 -1.24 37.15 -9.48
C HIS A 191 -1.94 35.98 -8.79
N VAL A 192 -2.13 36.05 -7.49
CA VAL A 192 -2.86 35.03 -6.71
C VAL A 192 -4.34 34.98 -7.11
N ASP A 193 -4.97 36.10 -7.35
CA ASP A 193 -6.38 36.17 -7.79
C ASP A 193 -6.59 35.52 -9.18
N LYS A 194 -5.65 35.72 -10.10
CA LYS A 194 -5.65 35.03 -11.39
C LYS A 194 -5.48 33.52 -11.22
N ALA A 195 -4.60 33.08 -10.32
CA ALA A 195 -4.44 31.66 -10.01
C ALA A 195 -5.71 31.06 -9.37
N LEU A 196 -6.40 31.81 -8.51
CA LEU A 196 -7.68 31.40 -7.93
C LEU A 196 -8.77 31.25 -8.99
N LYS A 197 -8.84 32.17 -9.98
CA LYS A 197 -9.78 32.04 -11.12
C LYS A 197 -9.50 30.75 -11.92
N PHE A 198 -8.24 30.47 -12.20
CA PHE A 198 -7.86 29.22 -12.87
C PHE A 198 -8.28 27.98 -12.08
N LEU A 199 -8.01 27.95 -10.76
CA LEU A 199 -8.39 26.82 -9.89
C LEU A 199 -9.93 26.66 -9.78
N ASN A 200 -10.70 27.72 -10.02
CA ASN A 200 -12.16 27.69 -10.17
C ASN A 200 -12.62 27.29 -11.59
N GLY A 201 -11.68 27.03 -12.51
CA GLY A 201 -11.98 26.51 -13.83
C GLY A 201 -12.08 27.55 -14.95
N ASP A 202 -11.64 28.78 -14.72
CA ASP A 202 -11.53 29.79 -15.79
C ASP A 202 -10.17 29.68 -16.47
N GLU A 203 -10.13 28.87 -17.53
CA GLU A 203 -8.92 28.59 -18.31
C GLU A 203 -8.72 29.57 -19.46
N LYS A 204 -9.79 30.26 -19.90
CA LYS A 204 -9.76 31.12 -21.09
C LYS A 204 -8.83 32.31 -20.90
N GLU A 205 -8.90 32.97 -19.75
CA GLU A 205 -8.10 34.15 -19.44
C GLU A 205 -6.60 33.83 -19.47
N ILE A 206 -6.21 32.68 -18.89
CA ILE A 206 -4.80 32.25 -18.88
C ILE A 206 -4.30 31.85 -20.27
N ILE A 207 -5.11 31.11 -21.05
CA ILE A 207 -4.73 30.71 -22.40
C ILE A 207 -4.50 31.94 -23.28
N ASN A 208 -5.44 32.89 -23.27
CA ASN A 208 -5.33 34.13 -24.05
C ASN A 208 -4.07 34.93 -23.66
N SER A 209 -3.80 35.07 -22.36
CA SER A 209 -2.61 35.78 -21.86
C SER A 209 -1.30 35.10 -22.29
N LEU A 210 -1.26 33.77 -22.26
CA LEU A 210 -0.08 33.00 -22.69
C LEU A 210 0.09 33.04 -24.21
N GLU A 211 -1.00 33.03 -25.00
CA GLU A 211 -0.96 33.17 -26.46
C GLU A 211 -0.44 34.55 -26.90
N GLU A 212 -0.83 35.62 -26.20
CA GLU A 212 -0.30 36.95 -26.44
C GLU A 212 1.20 37.05 -26.14
N LYS A 213 1.66 36.48 -25.01
CA LYS A 213 3.07 36.41 -24.65
C LYS A 213 3.88 35.59 -25.64
N MET A 214 3.33 34.45 -26.10
CA MET A 214 3.96 33.60 -27.11
C MET A 214 4.16 34.35 -28.42
N LYS A 215 3.11 35.05 -28.91
CA LYS A 215 3.15 35.82 -30.13
C LYS A 215 4.18 36.99 -30.04
N LYS A 216 4.24 37.65 -28.89
CA LYS A 216 5.20 38.73 -28.63
C LYS A 216 6.63 38.21 -28.65
N ALA A 217 6.94 37.14 -27.91
CA ALA A 217 8.25 36.51 -27.89
C ALA A 217 8.68 36.05 -29.28
N ALA A 218 7.75 35.46 -30.08
CA ALA A 218 8.03 35.07 -31.44
C ALA A 218 8.33 36.29 -32.35
N ALA A 219 7.65 37.41 -32.17
CA ALA A 219 7.90 38.64 -32.92
C ALA A 219 9.25 39.28 -32.55
N GLU A 220 9.70 39.10 -31.32
CA GLU A 220 11.01 39.57 -30.80
C GLU A 220 12.13 38.56 -31.09
N LEU A 221 11.86 37.48 -31.83
CA LEU A 221 12.75 36.38 -32.21
C LEU A 221 13.29 35.56 -31.03
N GLU A 222 12.64 35.63 -29.86
CA GLU A 222 12.94 34.86 -28.67
C GLU A 222 12.26 33.46 -28.74
N PHE A 223 12.72 32.63 -29.66
CA PHE A 223 12.06 31.35 -29.96
C PHE A 223 12.02 30.37 -28.82
N GLU A 224 13.02 30.36 -27.93
CA GLU A 224 13.01 29.51 -26.72
C GLU A 224 11.88 29.91 -25.77
N GLN A 225 11.69 31.20 -25.51
CA GLN A 225 10.59 31.69 -24.67
C GLN A 225 9.22 31.44 -25.33
N ALA A 226 9.11 31.62 -26.67
CA ALA A 226 7.89 31.30 -27.38
C ALA A 226 7.54 29.80 -27.27
N ALA A 227 8.53 28.91 -27.31
CA ALA A 227 8.35 27.47 -27.10
C ALA A 227 7.90 27.16 -25.67
N GLU A 228 8.49 27.80 -24.65
CA GLU A 228 8.04 27.67 -23.27
C GLU A 228 6.58 28.08 -23.08
N TYR A 229 6.13 29.19 -23.68
CA TYR A 229 4.73 29.60 -23.60
C TYR A 229 3.80 28.63 -24.31
N ARG A 230 4.19 28.06 -25.47
CA ARG A 230 3.44 27.02 -26.15
C ARG A 230 3.26 25.80 -25.27
N ASP A 231 4.34 25.32 -24.63
CA ASP A 231 4.30 24.15 -23.76
C ASP A 231 3.44 24.41 -22.50
N LEU A 232 3.44 25.64 -21.98
CA LEU A 232 2.54 26.04 -20.89
C LEU A 232 1.08 26.01 -21.35
N ILE A 233 0.75 26.50 -22.55
CA ILE A 233 -0.61 26.45 -23.13
C ILE A 233 -1.07 25.00 -23.27
N GLU A 234 -0.22 24.10 -23.78
CA GLU A 234 -0.54 22.67 -23.88
C GLU A 234 -0.82 22.05 -22.50
N ASN A 235 0.00 22.38 -21.50
CA ASN A 235 -0.19 21.90 -20.13
C ASN A 235 -1.51 22.40 -19.53
N VAL A 236 -1.87 23.69 -19.74
CA VAL A 236 -3.17 24.25 -19.31
C VAL A 236 -4.32 23.50 -19.96
N LYS A 237 -4.28 23.32 -21.30
CA LYS A 237 -5.29 22.57 -22.06
C LYS A 237 -5.42 21.13 -21.57
N ARG A 238 -4.30 20.44 -21.33
CA ARG A 238 -4.28 19.05 -20.82
C ARG A 238 -4.90 18.91 -19.43
N ILE A 239 -4.68 19.89 -18.53
CA ILE A 239 -5.33 19.92 -17.22
C ILE A 239 -6.82 20.18 -17.37
N GLY A 240 -7.22 21.12 -18.21
CA GLY A 240 -8.62 21.45 -18.51
C GLY A 240 -9.37 20.33 -19.22
N GLU A 241 -8.74 19.61 -20.14
CA GLU A 241 -9.38 18.48 -20.85
C GLU A 241 -9.78 17.32 -19.96
N LYS A 242 -9.03 17.05 -18.89
CA LYS A 242 -9.40 16.05 -17.88
C LYS A 242 -10.66 16.43 -17.09
N GLN A 243 -11.15 17.67 -17.23
CA GLN A 243 -12.32 18.22 -16.52
C GLN A 243 -13.56 18.40 -17.43
N LYS A 244 -13.59 17.79 -18.61
CA LYS A 244 -14.59 18.05 -19.68
C LYS A 244 -16.02 17.61 -19.42
N ILE A 245 -16.34 16.92 -18.32
CA ILE A 245 -17.74 16.67 -17.97
C ILE A 245 -18.28 17.93 -17.27
N ASN A 246 -18.91 18.80 -18.05
CA ASN A 246 -19.52 20.02 -17.54
C ASN A 246 -20.97 19.76 -17.15
N ASP A 247 -21.31 20.06 -15.90
CA ASP A 247 -22.70 20.22 -15.48
C ASP A 247 -23.06 21.72 -15.57
N THR A 248 -24.13 22.01 -16.25
CA THR A 248 -24.62 23.40 -16.52
C THR A 248 -25.03 24.19 -15.28
N GLY A 249 -25.04 23.56 -14.09
CA GLY A 249 -25.51 24.17 -12.85
C GLY A 249 -24.46 24.91 -12.01
N GLY A 250 -23.16 24.77 -12.29
CA GLY A 250 -22.08 25.48 -11.55
C GLY A 250 -21.91 25.11 -10.06
N ASP A 251 -22.76 24.27 -9.50
CA ASP A 251 -22.75 23.90 -8.08
C ASP A 251 -21.76 22.76 -7.75
N ASP A 252 -21.31 22.73 -6.50
CA ASP A 252 -20.54 21.63 -5.93
C ASP A 252 -21.45 20.47 -5.54
N ARG A 253 -21.14 19.27 -6.06
CA ARG A 253 -21.90 18.07 -5.73
C ARG A 253 -21.05 16.82 -5.75
N ASP A 254 -21.47 15.80 -5.00
CA ASP A 254 -20.94 14.44 -5.09
C ASP A 254 -22.03 13.52 -5.64
N ILE A 255 -21.64 12.56 -6.48
CA ILE A 255 -22.56 11.57 -7.03
C ILE A 255 -22.11 10.20 -6.54
N ILE A 256 -23.00 9.49 -5.84
CA ILE A 256 -22.73 8.22 -5.20
C ILE A 256 -23.61 7.15 -5.82
N ALA A 257 -22.99 6.16 -6.43
CA ALA A 257 -23.66 5.01 -7.01
C ALA A 257 -22.96 3.71 -6.62
N MET A 258 -23.64 2.58 -6.69
CA MET A 258 -23.09 1.31 -6.28
C MET A 258 -23.44 0.17 -7.26
N ALA A 259 -22.65 -0.90 -7.18
CA ALA A 259 -22.96 -2.21 -7.72
C ALA A 259 -22.73 -3.28 -6.64
N LYS A 260 -23.61 -4.29 -6.58
CA LYS A 260 -23.53 -5.42 -5.63
C LYS A 260 -23.60 -6.73 -6.38
N THR A 261 -22.77 -7.69 -5.98
CA THR A 261 -22.82 -9.08 -6.45
C THR A 261 -22.44 -10.00 -5.29
N GLY A 262 -23.39 -10.86 -4.86
CA GLY A 262 -23.18 -11.71 -3.69
C GLY A 262 -22.86 -10.88 -2.44
N ASP A 263 -21.73 -11.18 -1.80
CA ASP A 263 -21.26 -10.53 -0.56
C ASP A 263 -20.30 -9.35 -0.79
N GLU A 264 -20.14 -8.93 -2.04
CA GLU A 264 -19.28 -7.81 -2.43
C GLU A 264 -20.08 -6.63 -2.99
N ALA A 265 -19.73 -5.42 -2.60
CA ALA A 265 -20.22 -4.21 -3.22
C ALA A 265 -19.09 -3.20 -3.47
N ILE A 266 -19.23 -2.50 -4.60
CA ILE A 266 -18.41 -1.34 -4.97
C ILE A 266 -19.29 -0.11 -4.93
N VAL A 267 -18.87 0.91 -4.19
CA VAL A 267 -19.47 2.24 -4.23
C VAL A 267 -18.55 3.16 -5.01
N ALA A 268 -19.04 3.74 -6.10
CA ALA A 268 -18.36 4.75 -6.89
C ALA A 268 -18.81 6.14 -6.47
N ILE A 269 -17.85 7.07 -6.34
CA ILE A 269 -18.12 8.48 -6.05
C ILE A 269 -17.49 9.36 -7.13
N PHE A 270 -18.25 10.36 -7.60
CA PHE A 270 -17.78 11.38 -8.52
C PHE A 270 -17.82 12.73 -7.83
N PHE A 271 -16.71 13.46 -7.87
CA PHE A 271 -16.55 14.78 -7.28
C PHE A 271 -16.76 15.87 -8.33
N ILE A 272 -17.85 16.61 -8.25
CA ILE A 272 -18.15 17.74 -9.11
C ILE A 272 -17.94 19.02 -8.32
N ARG A 273 -17.11 19.92 -8.83
CA ARG A 273 -16.80 21.21 -8.22
C ARG A 273 -16.92 22.29 -9.29
N SER A 274 -17.66 23.34 -8.95
CA SER A 274 -17.98 24.43 -9.90
C SER A 274 -18.53 23.91 -11.25
N GLY A 275 -19.36 22.86 -11.19
CA GLY A 275 -19.94 22.21 -12.36
C GLY A 275 -18.99 21.33 -13.18
N LYS A 276 -17.73 21.14 -12.78
CA LYS A 276 -16.75 20.28 -13.47
C LYS A 276 -16.47 19.00 -12.70
N LEU A 277 -16.32 17.86 -13.38
CA LEU A 277 -15.89 16.62 -12.76
C LEU A 277 -14.41 16.72 -12.40
N LEU A 278 -14.11 16.89 -11.13
CA LEU A 278 -12.75 17.01 -10.61
C LEU A 278 -12.05 15.64 -10.45
N GLY A 279 -12.81 14.60 -10.15
CA GLY A 279 -12.29 13.26 -9.98
C GLY A 279 -13.37 12.22 -9.76
N ARG A 280 -12.97 10.96 -9.86
CA ARG A 280 -13.80 9.79 -9.55
C ARG A 280 -13.01 8.80 -8.73
N ASP A 281 -13.67 8.14 -7.81
CA ASP A 281 -13.06 7.07 -7.02
C ASP A 281 -14.07 5.95 -6.77
N HIS A 282 -13.58 4.83 -6.26
CA HIS A 282 -14.41 3.69 -5.90
C HIS A 282 -13.90 3.08 -4.59
N PHE A 283 -14.82 2.44 -3.88
CA PHE A 283 -14.57 1.85 -2.57
C PHE A 283 -15.20 0.47 -2.49
N HIS A 284 -14.45 -0.46 -1.88
CA HIS A 284 -14.96 -1.78 -1.56
C HIS A 284 -15.69 -1.75 -0.23
N MET A 285 -16.91 -2.27 -0.21
CA MET A 285 -17.70 -2.48 1.00
C MET A 285 -17.67 -3.96 1.34
N THR A 286 -17.33 -4.28 2.58
CA THR A 286 -17.28 -5.65 3.12
C THR A 286 -18.30 -5.83 4.24
N GLY A 287 -18.63 -7.08 4.57
CA GLY A 287 -19.61 -7.38 5.59
C GLY A 287 -21.05 -6.99 5.19
N ILE A 288 -21.33 -6.92 3.90
CA ILE A 288 -22.63 -6.49 3.41
C ILE A 288 -23.71 -7.57 3.55
N GLY A 289 -23.35 -8.87 3.44
CA GLY A 289 -24.29 -9.97 3.52
C GLY A 289 -25.57 -9.74 2.71
N ASP A 290 -26.71 -9.91 3.35
CA ASP A 290 -28.04 -9.67 2.75
C ASP A 290 -28.50 -8.20 2.84
N SER A 291 -27.61 -7.25 3.24
CA SER A 291 -27.98 -5.85 3.39
C SER A 291 -28.55 -5.28 2.09
N GLU A 292 -29.60 -4.48 2.22
CA GLU A 292 -30.22 -3.80 1.08
C GLU A 292 -29.32 -2.67 0.54
N LYS A 293 -29.52 -2.28 -0.70
CA LYS A 293 -28.72 -1.23 -1.35
C LYS A 293 -28.79 0.10 -0.62
N GLN A 294 -29.94 0.45 -0.05
CA GLN A 294 -30.14 1.65 0.76
C GLN A 294 -29.28 1.67 2.00
N GLU A 295 -29.16 0.53 2.70
CA GLU A 295 -28.31 0.37 3.87
C GLU A 295 -26.83 0.55 3.49
N ILE A 296 -26.37 -0.09 2.42
CA ILE A 296 -24.97 -0.02 1.98
C ILE A 296 -24.58 1.43 1.60
N ILE A 297 -25.43 2.13 0.85
CA ILE A 297 -25.19 3.55 0.48
C ILE A 297 -25.20 4.44 1.72
N THR A 298 -26.12 4.21 2.64
CA THR A 298 -26.22 5.00 3.89
C THR A 298 -24.97 4.79 4.76
N ASP A 299 -24.52 3.56 4.93
CA ASP A 299 -23.33 3.22 5.70
C ASP A 299 -22.06 3.78 5.04
N PHE A 300 -21.97 3.75 3.71
CA PHE A 300 -20.91 4.41 2.97
C PHE A 300 -20.88 5.91 3.24
N ILE A 301 -22.02 6.60 3.14
CA ILE A 301 -22.13 8.05 3.37
C ILE A 301 -21.66 8.41 4.77
N LYS A 302 -22.11 7.69 5.80
CA LYS A 302 -21.70 7.88 7.18
C LYS A 302 -20.17 7.78 7.33
N GLN A 303 -19.59 6.68 6.89
CA GLN A 303 -18.16 6.41 7.05
C GLN A 303 -17.29 7.36 6.21
N PHE A 304 -17.71 7.65 4.99
CA PHE A 304 -16.98 8.53 4.07
C PHE A 304 -16.91 9.97 4.59
N TYR A 305 -18.06 10.55 4.97
CA TYR A 305 -18.10 11.94 5.38
C TYR A 305 -17.64 12.19 6.82
N VAL A 306 -17.49 11.18 7.67
CA VAL A 306 -16.78 11.32 8.95
C VAL A 306 -15.34 11.76 8.74
N GLY A 307 -14.63 11.14 7.79
CA GLY A 307 -13.23 11.41 7.49
C GLY A 307 -12.99 12.52 6.46
N THR A 308 -14.01 12.92 5.70
CA THR A 308 -13.89 13.89 4.60
C THR A 308 -14.08 15.32 5.08
N PRO A 309 -13.09 16.22 4.86
CA PRO A 309 -13.15 17.60 5.34
C PRO A 309 -14.04 18.51 4.48
N PHE A 310 -14.25 18.16 3.21
CA PHE A 310 -15.08 18.91 2.27
C PHE A 310 -16.42 18.22 2.07
N ILE A 311 -17.51 18.94 2.28
CA ILE A 311 -18.88 18.48 2.07
C ILE A 311 -19.53 19.37 1.01
N PRO A 312 -20.06 18.82 -0.10
CA PRO A 312 -20.71 19.59 -1.14
C PRO A 312 -22.10 20.09 -0.68
N LYS A 313 -22.69 21.00 -1.45
CA LYS A 313 -24.05 21.48 -1.21
C LYS A 313 -25.11 20.41 -1.49
N GLU A 314 -24.87 19.58 -2.49
CA GLU A 314 -25.76 18.54 -2.96
C GLU A 314 -25.05 17.20 -3.06
N ILE A 315 -25.68 16.14 -2.56
CA ILE A 315 -25.21 14.78 -2.68
C ILE A 315 -26.28 13.99 -3.45
N LEU A 316 -25.93 13.55 -4.64
CA LEU A 316 -26.80 12.72 -5.46
C LEU A 316 -26.55 11.24 -5.14
N THR A 317 -27.62 10.49 -4.91
CA THR A 317 -27.57 9.08 -4.58
C THR A 317 -28.40 8.24 -5.54
N GLN A 318 -27.98 7.02 -5.78
CA GLN A 318 -28.69 6.07 -6.62
C GLN A 318 -29.93 5.51 -5.93
N GLU A 319 -29.88 5.30 -4.64
CA GLU A 319 -30.93 4.74 -3.78
C GLU A 319 -31.32 5.78 -2.71
N GLU A 320 -32.46 5.59 -2.07
CA GLU A 320 -32.86 6.39 -0.93
C GLU A 320 -31.88 6.24 0.23
N VAL A 321 -31.64 7.32 0.94
CA VAL A 321 -30.74 7.31 2.10
C VAL A 321 -31.56 7.14 3.37
N LEU A 322 -31.25 6.14 4.16
CA LEU A 322 -31.89 5.92 5.45
C LEU A 322 -31.52 7.04 6.43
N ASP A 323 -32.48 7.46 7.26
CA ASP A 323 -32.30 8.58 8.21
C ASP A 323 -31.86 9.89 7.53
N GLN A 324 -32.34 10.16 6.31
CA GLN A 324 -31.93 11.29 5.47
C GLN A 324 -31.93 12.63 6.22
N GLU A 325 -32.97 12.94 6.97
CA GLU A 325 -33.08 14.21 7.70
C GLU A 325 -31.96 14.42 8.72
N ILE A 326 -31.57 13.35 9.41
CA ILE A 326 -30.50 13.39 10.42
C ILE A 326 -29.14 13.57 9.76
N LEU A 327 -28.91 12.86 8.64
CA LEU A 327 -27.69 12.97 7.86
C LEU A 327 -27.55 14.35 7.20
N GLU A 328 -28.64 14.92 6.66
CA GLU A 328 -28.65 16.28 6.13
C GLU A 328 -28.31 17.30 7.21
N LYS A 329 -28.89 17.16 8.40
CA LYS A 329 -28.59 18.02 9.55
C LYS A 329 -27.12 17.89 9.96
N TRP A 330 -26.64 16.67 10.15
CA TRP A 330 -25.23 16.41 10.52
C TRP A 330 -24.24 17.03 9.53
N LEU A 331 -24.46 16.78 8.23
CA LEU A 331 -23.58 17.29 7.18
C LEU A 331 -23.70 18.81 7.02
N SER A 332 -24.89 19.38 7.24
CA SER A 332 -25.10 20.82 7.22
C SER A 332 -24.38 21.52 8.38
N ASP A 333 -24.45 20.95 9.58
CA ASP A 333 -23.72 21.47 10.75
C ASP A 333 -22.20 21.40 10.54
N LYS A 334 -21.72 20.29 9.97
CA LYS A 334 -20.31 20.10 9.66
C LYS A 334 -19.82 21.06 8.56
N ARG A 335 -20.65 21.31 7.53
CA ARG A 335 -20.35 22.22 6.43
C ARG A 335 -20.49 23.70 6.84
N GLY A 336 -21.38 24.02 7.77
CA GLY A 336 -21.78 25.37 8.13
C GLY A 336 -22.82 25.99 7.19
N SER A 337 -23.47 25.20 6.34
CA SER A 337 -24.56 25.61 5.44
C SER A 337 -25.30 24.37 4.92
N LYS A 338 -26.53 24.59 4.41
CA LYS A 338 -27.46 23.51 4.05
C LYS A 338 -26.83 22.50 3.06
N VAL A 339 -27.00 21.23 3.36
CA VAL A 339 -26.68 20.06 2.51
C VAL A 339 -27.98 19.32 2.23
N ILE A 340 -28.17 18.86 1.00
CA ILE A 340 -29.34 18.10 0.57
C ILE A 340 -28.93 16.81 -0.13
N PHE A 341 -29.67 15.74 0.13
CA PHE A 341 -29.64 14.54 -0.68
C PHE A 341 -30.72 14.61 -1.77
N ALA A 342 -30.39 14.08 -2.94
CA ALA A 342 -31.35 13.97 -4.02
C ALA A 342 -31.11 12.73 -4.87
N MET A 343 -32.20 12.10 -5.33
CA MET A 343 -32.18 10.97 -6.25
C MET A 343 -32.67 11.44 -7.63
N PRO A 344 -31.75 11.67 -8.60
CA PRO A 344 -32.11 12.27 -9.87
C PRO A 344 -32.81 11.25 -10.77
N LYS A 345 -33.98 11.59 -11.27
CA LYS A 345 -34.79 10.72 -12.16
C LYS A 345 -34.71 11.14 -13.64
N ARG A 346 -34.25 12.34 -13.97
CA ARG A 346 -34.20 12.92 -15.34
C ARG A 346 -33.05 13.91 -15.50
N GLY A 347 -32.69 14.22 -16.74
CA GLY A 347 -31.73 15.27 -17.11
C GLY A 347 -30.27 14.90 -16.90
N SER A 348 -29.39 15.90 -16.93
CA SER A 348 -27.92 15.73 -16.84
C SER A 348 -27.47 15.02 -15.55
N LYS A 349 -28.12 15.34 -14.42
CA LYS A 349 -27.82 14.70 -13.13
C LYS A 349 -28.08 13.19 -13.17
N HIS A 350 -29.17 12.75 -13.82
CA HIS A 350 -29.48 11.33 -14.00
C HIS A 350 -28.46 10.65 -14.91
N GLN A 351 -28.05 11.30 -16.01
CA GLN A 351 -27.04 10.76 -16.90
C GLN A 351 -25.70 10.55 -16.17
N MET A 352 -25.30 11.48 -15.31
CA MET A 352 -24.10 11.36 -14.49
C MET A 352 -24.23 10.24 -13.43
N MET A 353 -25.41 10.09 -12.83
CA MET A 353 -25.70 8.98 -11.92
C MET A 353 -25.55 7.62 -12.63
N GLU A 354 -26.11 7.47 -13.84
CA GLU A 354 -25.95 6.27 -14.64
C GLU A 354 -24.49 6.00 -15.04
N LEU A 355 -23.70 7.06 -15.30
CA LEU A 355 -22.27 6.92 -15.55
C LEU A 355 -21.52 6.43 -14.30
N ALA A 356 -21.85 6.93 -13.11
CA ALA A 356 -21.28 6.47 -11.85
C ALA A 356 -21.68 5.01 -11.56
N ARG A 357 -22.94 4.63 -11.82
CA ARG A 357 -23.42 3.27 -11.68
C ARG A 357 -22.68 2.28 -12.59
N LYS A 358 -22.53 2.62 -13.88
CA LYS A 358 -21.75 1.83 -14.83
C LYS A 358 -20.28 1.71 -14.40
N ASN A 359 -19.73 2.79 -13.82
CA ASN A 359 -18.37 2.75 -13.30
C ASN A 359 -18.24 1.74 -12.13
N ALA A 360 -19.17 1.76 -11.17
CA ALA A 360 -19.20 0.77 -10.09
C ALA A 360 -19.34 -0.65 -10.61
N GLN A 361 -20.20 -0.88 -11.60
CA GLN A 361 -20.39 -2.20 -12.23
C GLN A 361 -19.10 -2.70 -12.92
N ASN A 362 -18.42 -1.83 -13.67
CA ASN A 362 -17.19 -2.20 -14.37
C ASN A 362 -16.07 -2.57 -13.39
N VAL A 363 -15.92 -1.79 -12.30
CA VAL A 363 -14.93 -2.09 -11.26
C VAL A 363 -15.24 -3.44 -10.61
N LEU A 364 -16.49 -3.65 -10.21
CA LEU A 364 -16.92 -4.91 -9.59
C LEU A 364 -16.67 -6.12 -10.51
N ALA A 365 -16.97 -6.00 -11.80
CA ALA A 365 -16.72 -7.04 -12.79
C ALA A 365 -15.22 -7.34 -12.96
N GLN A 366 -14.38 -6.29 -13.04
CA GLN A 366 -12.92 -6.44 -13.15
C GLN A 366 -12.32 -7.10 -11.90
N ASP A 367 -12.77 -6.72 -10.72
CA ASP A 367 -12.28 -7.29 -9.47
C ASP A 367 -12.73 -8.74 -9.30
N SER A 368 -13.97 -9.06 -9.63
CA SER A 368 -14.47 -10.44 -9.65
C SER A 368 -13.70 -11.32 -10.64
N GLU A 369 -13.38 -10.80 -11.82
CA GLU A 369 -12.56 -11.52 -12.81
C GLU A 369 -11.12 -11.71 -12.31
N LYS A 370 -10.55 -10.69 -11.68
CA LYS A 370 -9.21 -10.75 -11.07
C LYS A 370 -9.16 -11.80 -9.97
N LEU A 371 -10.15 -11.83 -9.07
CA LEU A 371 -10.26 -12.84 -8.01
C LEU A 371 -10.38 -14.24 -8.58
N LYS A 372 -11.27 -14.47 -9.56
CA LYS A 372 -11.43 -15.76 -10.24
C LYS A 372 -10.14 -16.18 -10.96
N ARG A 373 -9.38 -15.23 -11.51
CA ARG A 373 -8.07 -15.50 -12.14
C ARG A 373 -7.03 -15.88 -11.09
N GLU A 374 -7.01 -15.17 -9.95
CA GLU A 374 -6.12 -15.49 -8.84
C GLU A 374 -6.45 -16.85 -8.22
N GLU A 375 -7.73 -17.16 -8.03
CA GLU A 375 -8.20 -18.46 -7.53
C GLU A 375 -7.79 -19.59 -8.47
N ARG A 376 -7.99 -19.43 -9.78
CA ARG A 376 -7.51 -20.41 -10.78
C ARG A 376 -6.00 -20.60 -10.72
N ARG A 377 -5.24 -19.51 -10.63
CA ARG A 377 -3.76 -19.54 -10.54
C ARG A 377 -3.22 -20.15 -9.25
N THR A 378 -4.02 -20.29 -8.22
CA THR A 378 -3.64 -20.79 -6.90
C THR A 378 -4.34 -22.08 -6.58
N ILE A 379 -5.54 -22.04 -6.05
CA ILE A 379 -6.31 -23.24 -5.66
C ILE A 379 -6.61 -24.14 -6.87
N GLY A 380 -7.01 -23.55 -8.00
CA GLY A 380 -7.24 -24.31 -9.24
C GLY A 380 -5.98 -25.00 -9.76
N ALA A 381 -4.83 -24.34 -9.69
CA ALA A 381 -3.54 -24.93 -10.07
C ALA A 381 -3.12 -26.09 -9.14
N VAL A 382 -3.39 -25.97 -7.83
CA VAL A 382 -3.17 -27.06 -6.88
C VAL A 382 -4.06 -28.25 -7.21
N HIS A 383 -5.34 -27.99 -7.48
CA HIS A 383 -6.29 -29.06 -7.83
C HIS A 383 -5.93 -29.79 -9.14
N GLU A 384 -5.48 -29.05 -10.18
CA GLU A 384 -4.94 -29.66 -11.39
C GLU A 384 -3.71 -30.56 -11.08
N LEU A 385 -2.85 -30.12 -10.15
CA LEU A 385 -1.67 -30.88 -9.74
C LEU A 385 -2.07 -32.13 -8.94
N GLU A 386 -3.02 -32.02 -8.01
CA GLU A 386 -3.60 -33.15 -7.25
C GLU A 386 -4.13 -34.23 -8.20
N GLN A 387 -4.90 -33.84 -9.19
CA GLN A 387 -5.45 -34.77 -10.17
C GLN A 387 -4.37 -35.46 -11.01
N ALA A 388 -3.34 -34.70 -11.40
CA ALA A 388 -2.26 -35.24 -12.23
C ALA A 388 -1.35 -36.22 -11.46
N LEU A 389 -1.14 -35.99 -10.16
CA LEU A 389 -0.28 -36.81 -9.30
C LEU A 389 -1.05 -37.90 -8.55
N GLY A 390 -2.39 -37.86 -8.52
CA GLY A 390 -3.20 -38.75 -7.70
C GLY A 390 -3.01 -38.55 -6.20
N ILE A 391 -2.74 -37.32 -5.77
CA ILE A 391 -2.51 -36.92 -4.37
C ILE A 391 -3.66 -36.02 -3.95
N GLU A 392 -4.21 -36.24 -2.75
CA GLU A 392 -5.26 -35.40 -2.19
C GLU A 392 -4.70 -34.44 -1.13
N ASN A 393 -5.34 -33.27 -0.99
CA ASN A 393 -5.04 -32.28 0.06
C ASN A 393 -3.64 -31.65 -0.01
N LEU A 394 -3.16 -31.28 -1.18
CA LEU A 394 -1.90 -30.57 -1.39
C LEU A 394 -1.97 -29.11 -0.93
N ASN A 395 -1.88 -28.87 0.37
CA ASN A 395 -1.90 -27.51 0.91
C ASN A 395 -0.51 -26.86 0.96
N ARG A 396 0.53 -27.66 1.29
CA ARG A 396 1.89 -27.17 1.50
C ARG A 396 2.88 -27.90 0.61
N MET A 397 3.61 -27.16 -0.21
CA MET A 397 4.69 -27.66 -1.08
C MET A 397 6.00 -27.02 -0.66
N GLU A 398 7.05 -27.82 -0.47
CA GLU A 398 8.41 -27.32 -0.24
C GLU A 398 9.29 -27.67 -1.44
N ALA A 399 9.93 -26.65 -2.04
CA ALA A 399 10.86 -26.88 -3.15
C ALA A 399 12.29 -26.56 -2.72
N PHE A 400 13.20 -27.45 -3.14
CA PHE A 400 14.63 -27.37 -2.84
C PHE A 400 15.44 -27.16 -4.11
N ASP A 401 16.40 -26.25 -4.04
CA ASP A 401 17.38 -25.97 -5.09
C ASP A 401 18.77 -25.86 -4.48
N ILE A 402 19.78 -26.44 -5.15
CA ILE A 402 21.20 -26.33 -4.78
C ILE A 402 21.85 -25.32 -5.70
N SER A 403 22.56 -24.38 -5.12
CA SER A 403 23.33 -23.40 -5.86
C SER A 403 24.81 -23.48 -5.46
N ASN A 404 25.66 -23.74 -6.43
CA ASN A 404 27.12 -23.83 -6.31
C ASN A 404 27.75 -22.60 -6.95
N THR A 405 28.70 -21.96 -6.28
CA THR A 405 29.52 -20.89 -6.87
C THR A 405 30.97 -21.34 -6.93
N ASN A 406 31.38 -21.81 -8.12
CA ASN A 406 32.79 -22.08 -8.48
C ASN A 406 33.70 -22.55 -7.32
N GLY A 407 33.21 -23.47 -6.45
CA GLY A 407 34.02 -24.16 -5.46
C GLY A 407 34.12 -23.53 -4.06
N TYR A 408 33.43 -22.44 -3.74
CA TYR A 408 33.66 -21.78 -2.45
C TYR A 408 32.58 -21.96 -1.37
N GLU A 409 31.27 -21.99 -1.69
CA GLU A 409 30.24 -22.30 -0.69
C GLU A 409 28.99 -22.90 -1.34
N ASN A 410 28.68 -24.13 -0.97
CA ASN A 410 27.46 -24.81 -1.37
C ASN A 410 26.30 -24.36 -0.47
N VAL A 411 25.18 -23.94 -1.08
CA VAL A 411 23.99 -23.53 -0.36
C VAL A 411 22.76 -24.20 -0.93
N ALA A 412 21.96 -24.79 -0.05
CA ALA A 412 20.62 -25.23 -0.40
C ALA A 412 19.60 -24.16 -0.02
N SER A 413 18.66 -23.89 -0.90
CA SER A 413 17.50 -23.03 -0.66
C SER A 413 16.22 -23.86 -0.57
N MET A 414 15.36 -23.52 0.38
CA MET A 414 14.03 -24.07 0.54
C MET A 414 13.00 -22.95 0.38
N VAL A 415 12.12 -23.08 -0.58
CA VAL A 415 10.96 -22.20 -0.75
C VAL A 415 9.68 -22.96 -0.44
N VAL A 416 8.67 -22.25 0.02
CA VAL A 416 7.41 -22.84 0.46
C VAL A 416 6.24 -22.17 -0.28
N PHE A 417 5.38 -23.00 -0.85
CA PHE A 417 4.07 -22.56 -1.35
C PHE A 417 2.97 -23.19 -0.49
N GLU A 418 2.02 -22.38 -0.10
CA GLU A 418 0.84 -22.81 0.67
C GLU A 418 -0.41 -22.40 -0.09
N LYS A 419 -1.30 -23.37 -0.38
CA LYS A 419 -2.49 -23.18 -1.22
C LYS A 419 -2.17 -22.50 -2.58
N GLY A 420 -1.05 -22.89 -3.20
CA GLY A 420 -0.58 -22.35 -4.48
C GLY A 420 0.03 -20.95 -4.43
N LYS A 421 0.22 -20.36 -3.25
CA LYS A 421 0.86 -19.04 -3.02
C LYS A 421 2.19 -19.18 -2.31
N ALA A 422 3.14 -18.32 -2.69
CA ALA A 422 4.46 -18.25 -2.05
C ALA A 422 4.36 -17.77 -0.59
N LYS A 423 4.81 -18.59 0.37
CA LYS A 423 4.84 -18.27 1.80
C LYS A 423 6.25 -17.91 2.24
N ARG A 424 6.64 -16.69 1.98
CA ARG A 424 8.01 -16.19 2.17
C ARG A 424 8.52 -16.24 3.61
N SER A 425 7.63 -16.19 4.61
CA SER A 425 7.99 -16.36 6.03
C SER A 425 8.66 -17.70 6.34
N ASP A 426 8.30 -18.72 5.56
CA ASP A 426 8.74 -20.09 5.78
C ASP A 426 9.96 -20.48 4.91
N TYR A 427 10.49 -19.55 4.10
CA TYR A 427 11.68 -19.80 3.31
C TYR A 427 12.91 -19.98 4.19
N ARG A 428 13.77 -20.96 3.86
CA ARG A 428 14.99 -21.24 4.63
C ARG A 428 16.19 -21.43 3.71
N LYS A 429 17.38 -21.18 4.26
CA LYS A 429 18.67 -21.32 3.61
C LYS A 429 19.54 -22.23 4.46
N PHE A 430 20.16 -23.20 3.82
CA PHE A 430 21.04 -24.14 4.48
C PHE A 430 22.45 -23.97 3.90
N LYS A 431 23.36 -23.40 4.68
CA LYS A 431 24.78 -23.44 4.35
C LYS A 431 25.26 -24.87 4.55
N ILE A 432 25.78 -25.51 3.49
CA ILE A 432 26.31 -26.88 3.51
C ILE A 432 27.63 -26.86 4.26
N LYS A 433 27.87 -27.86 5.12
CA LYS A 433 29.04 -27.93 6.01
C LYS A 433 29.92 -29.14 5.77
N THR A 434 29.36 -30.24 5.27
CA THR A 434 30.03 -31.54 5.19
C THR A 434 30.55 -31.84 3.80
N VAL A 435 30.08 -31.14 2.76
CA VAL A 435 30.40 -31.41 1.36
C VAL A 435 31.35 -30.36 0.81
N ALA A 436 32.54 -30.78 0.40
CA ALA A 436 33.52 -29.95 -0.28
C ALA A 436 33.46 -30.19 -1.80
N GLY A 437 33.32 -29.13 -2.60
CA GLY A 437 33.25 -29.22 -4.06
C GLY A 437 31.82 -29.26 -4.63
N PRO A 438 31.67 -29.35 -5.95
CA PRO A 438 30.38 -29.30 -6.65
C PRO A 438 29.68 -30.68 -6.64
N ASP A 439 29.11 -31.07 -5.52
CA ASP A 439 28.35 -32.30 -5.36
C ASP A 439 26.92 -31.95 -4.88
N ASP A 440 26.06 -31.76 -5.84
CA ASP A 440 24.66 -31.37 -5.60
C ASP A 440 23.87 -32.45 -4.86
N TYR A 441 24.23 -33.71 -5.03
CA TYR A 441 23.54 -34.84 -4.43
C TYR A 441 23.76 -34.91 -2.92
N HIS A 442 24.99 -34.89 -2.46
CA HIS A 442 25.30 -34.90 -1.02
C HIS A 442 24.91 -33.56 -0.35
N CYS A 443 24.95 -32.43 -1.09
CA CYS A 443 24.45 -31.17 -0.60
C CYS A 443 22.93 -31.21 -0.33
N MET A 444 22.18 -31.87 -1.21
CA MET A 444 20.74 -32.05 -1.05
C MET A 444 20.43 -32.96 0.13
N GLU A 445 21.18 -34.08 0.26
CA GLU A 445 21.06 -34.99 1.40
C GLU A 445 21.22 -34.26 2.74
N GLU A 446 22.32 -33.50 2.91
CA GLU A 446 22.57 -32.72 4.13
C GLU A 446 21.44 -31.73 4.41
N ALA A 447 20.94 -31.01 3.39
CA ALA A 447 19.90 -30.02 3.56
C ALA A 447 18.57 -30.64 4.03
N LEU A 448 18.17 -31.75 3.42
CA LEU A 448 16.95 -32.48 3.76
C LEU A 448 17.05 -33.14 5.14
N GLU A 449 18.17 -33.79 5.47
CA GLU A 449 18.38 -34.34 6.81
C GLU A 449 18.27 -33.27 7.89
N ARG A 450 18.89 -32.12 7.69
CA ARG A 450 18.83 -31.01 8.64
C ARG A 450 17.42 -30.44 8.77
N ARG A 451 16.68 -30.27 7.65
CA ARG A 451 15.31 -29.81 7.64
C ARG A 451 14.38 -30.69 8.46
N PHE A 452 14.37 -31.97 8.15
CA PHE A 452 13.44 -32.94 8.73
C PHE A 452 13.83 -33.38 10.14
N SER A 453 15.11 -33.61 10.41
CA SER A 453 15.58 -33.94 11.78
C SER A 453 15.31 -32.80 12.75
N HIS A 454 15.47 -31.54 12.30
CA HIS A 454 15.10 -30.38 13.12
C HIS A 454 13.59 -30.31 13.36
N GLY A 455 12.79 -30.56 12.32
CA GLY A 455 11.33 -30.58 12.43
C GLY A 455 10.82 -31.64 13.41
N ILE A 456 11.34 -32.87 13.32
CA ILE A 456 10.99 -33.96 14.23
C ILE A 456 11.34 -33.59 15.68
N ARG A 457 12.53 -33.05 15.91
CA ARG A 457 12.96 -32.62 17.24
C ARG A 457 12.07 -31.50 17.78
N GLU A 458 11.79 -30.47 16.98
CA GLU A 458 10.94 -29.35 17.36
C GLU A 458 9.50 -29.80 17.66
N GLN A 459 8.97 -30.77 16.90
CA GLN A 459 7.66 -31.36 17.17
C GLN A 459 7.64 -32.05 18.56
N LYS A 460 8.65 -32.89 18.87
CA LYS A 460 8.75 -33.56 20.16
C LYS A 460 8.85 -32.56 21.32
N GLU A 461 9.72 -31.56 21.20
CA GLU A 461 9.90 -30.53 22.22
C GLU A 461 8.61 -29.72 22.49
N ARG A 462 7.82 -29.45 21.43
CA ARG A 462 6.54 -28.72 21.55
C ARG A 462 5.43 -29.59 22.13
N ASP A 463 5.37 -30.85 21.73
CA ASP A 463 4.42 -31.82 22.27
C ASP A 463 4.63 -32.00 23.77
N GLU A 464 5.88 -32.20 24.22
CA GLU A 464 6.24 -32.28 25.63
C GLU A 464 5.87 -31.04 26.45
N LYS A 465 5.85 -29.84 25.80
CA LYS A 465 5.51 -28.57 26.43
C LYS A 465 4.06 -28.17 26.27
N GLY A 466 3.23 -28.95 25.57
CA GLY A 466 1.83 -28.64 25.26
C GLY A 466 1.67 -27.35 24.43
N GLN A 467 2.66 -27.02 23.58
CA GLN A 467 2.65 -25.82 22.74
C GLN A 467 2.03 -26.09 21.37
N ASP A 468 1.42 -25.07 20.80
CA ASP A 468 0.81 -25.14 19.47
C ASP A 468 1.84 -25.49 18.39
N MET A 469 1.60 -26.58 17.65
CA MET A 469 2.44 -27.06 16.56
C MET A 469 2.52 -26.10 15.38
N GLU A 470 1.47 -25.28 15.16
CA GLU A 470 1.44 -24.31 14.05
C GLU A 470 2.43 -23.16 14.22
N LEU A 471 2.85 -22.87 15.42
CA LEU A 471 3.79 -21.78 15.76
C LEU A 471 5.26 -22.16 15.61
N GLY A 472 5.56 -23.42 15.29
CA GLY A 472 6.95 -23.89 15.09
C GLY A 472 7.54 -23.47 13.75
N SER A 473 8.87 -23.34 13.72
CA SER A 473 9.60 -22.93 12.50
C SER A 473 9.69 -24.04 11.45
N PHE A 474 9.78 -25.32 11.91
CA PHE A 474 9.96 -26.50 11.07
C PHE A 474 8.97 -27.62 11.38
N THR A 475 8.01 -27.41 12.28
CA THR A 475 7.05 -28.41 12.74
C THR A 475 6.05 -28.82 11.67
N ARG A 476 5.73 -27.92 10.72
CA ARG A 476 4.81 -28.22 9.63
C ARG A 476 5.57 -28.87 8.48
N PHE A 477 5.30 -30.14 8.24
CA PHE A 477 5.85 -30.87 7.10
C PHE A 477 5.05 -30.57 5.82
N PRO A 478 5.70 -30.68 4.64
CA PRO A 478 4.99 -30.50 3.37
C PRO A 478 4.16 -31.73 3.01
N ASP A 479 3.10 -31.51 2.22
CA ASP A 479 2.32 -32.57 1.62
C ASP A 479 3.03 -33.17 0.40
N ILE A 480 3.97 -32.41 -0.19
CA ILE A 480 4.83 -32.85 -1.28
C ILE A 480 6.16 -32.09 -1.27
N LEU A 481 7.24 -32.80 -1.60
CA LEU A 481 8.57 -32.23 -1.87
C LEU A 481 8.77 -32.07 -3.38
N MET A 482 9.29 -30.92 -3.78
CA MET A 482 9.60 -30.58 -5.16
C MET A 482 11.11 -30.37 -5.30
N MET A 483 11.77 -31.30 -6.00
CA MET A 483 13.24 -31.25 -6.19
C MET A 483 13.56 -30.54 -7.51
N ASP A 484 14.54 -29.63 -7.50
CA ASP A 484 14.99 -28.94 -8.74
C ASP A 484 15.90 -29.83 -9.59
N GLY A 485 15.37 -30.98 -9.97
CA GLY A 485 16.07 -31.96 -10.78
C GLY A 485 15.26 -33.23 -11.04
N GLY A 486 15.86 -34.15 -11.76
CA GLY A 486 15.19 -35.39 -12.15
C GLY A 486 15.37 -36.54 -11.14
N LYS A 487 15.35 -37.77 -11.67
CA LYS A 487 15.38 -39.05 -10.93
C LYS A 487 16.44 -39.14 -9.82
N GLY A 488 17.65 -38.62 -10.05
CA GLY A 488 18.74 -38.70 -9.07
C GLY A 488 18.40 -37.95 -7.77
N GLN A 489 17.94 -36.70 -7.85
CA GLN A 489 17.58 -35.90 -6.68
C GLN A 489 16.35 -36.45 -5.96
N VAL A 490 15.37 -36.96 -6.69
CA VAL A 490 14.20 -37.63 -6.11
C VAL A 490 14.61 -38.85 -5.29
N ASN A 491 15.50 -39.69 -5.80
CA ASN A 491 15.96 -40.88 -5.09
C ASN A 491 16.66 -40.53 -3.77
N ILE A 492 17.49 -39.49 -3.76
CA ILE A 492 18.15 -39.04 -2.53
C ILE A 492 17.11 -38.51 -1.51
N ALA A 493 16.15 -37.73 -1.95
CA ALA A 493 15.11 -37.26 -1.05
C ALA A 493 14.33 -38.42 -0.44
N LEU A 494 13.97 -39.44 -1.24
CA LEU A 494 13.29 -40.64 -0.74
C LEU A 494 14.15 -41.42 0.27
N GLN A 495 15.46 -41.59 0.04
CA GLN A 495 16.36 -42.24 0.97
C GLN A 495 16.46 -41.50 2.32
N VAL A 496 16.53 -40.16 2.29
CA VAL A 496 16.56 -39.35 3.52
C VAL A 496 15.24 -39.46 4.29
N LEU A 497 14.11 -39.43 3.60
CA LEU A 497 12.79 -39.57 4.23
C LEU A 497 12.63 -40.98 4.85
N GLU A 498 13.01 -42.03 4.15
CA GLU A 498 12.99 -43.42 4.65
C GLU A 498 13.83 -43.56 5.91
N LYS A 499 15.09 -43.05 5.90
CA LYS A 499 15.99 -43.03 7.06
C LYS A 499 15.38 -42.33 8.28
N LEU A 500 14.56 -41.32 8.06
CA LEU A 500 13.90 -40.54 9.12
C LEU A 500 12.49 -41.06 9.48
N GLY A 501 12.02 -42.12 8.81
CA GLY A 501 10.68 -42.68 9.03
C GLY A 501 9.52 -41.78 8.58
N LEU A 502 9.77 -40.95 7.58
CA LEU A 502 8.75 -40.01 7.04
C LEU A 502 8.23 -40.51 5.68
N THR A 503 6.91 -40.39 5.50
CA THR A 503 6.24 -40.76 4.25
C THR A 503 5.68 -39.48 3.60
N ILE A 504 6.54 -38.81 2.82
CA ILE A 504 6.17 -37.58 2.10
C ILE A 504 6.39 -37.83 0.60
N PRO A 505 5.41 -37.58 -0.27
CA PRO A 505 5.56 -37.67 -1.72
C PRO A 505 6.69 -36.76 -2.22
N VAL A 506 7.49 -37.25 -3.18
CA VAL A 506 8.62 -36.51 -3.75
C VAL A 506 8.48 -36.44 -5.27
N CYS A 507 8.51 -35.23 -5.81
CA CYS A 507 8.53 -34.95 -7.24
C CYS A 507 9.83 -34.28 -7.68
N GLY A 508 10.34 -34.64 -8.86
CA GLY A 508 11.42 -33.92 -9.54
C GLY A 508 10.88 -32.98 -10.60
N MET A 509 11.35 -31.75 -10.63
CA MET A 509 11.04 -30.77 -11.67
C MET A 509 12.02 -30.94 -12.84
N VAL A 510 11.59 -31.67 -13.89
CA VAL A 510 12.43 -31.98 -15.04
C VAL A 510 12.58 -30.76 -15.95
N LYS A 511 13.81 -30.46 -16.35
CA LYS A 511 14.15 -29.35 -17.25
C LYS A 511 14.33 -29.83 -18.69
N ASP A 512 14.05 -28.94 -19.64
CA ASP A 512 14.43 -29.12 -21.03
C ASP A 512 15.91 -28.72 -21.27
N ASP A 513 16.38 -28.87 -22.50
CA ASP A 513 17.75 -28.51 -22.91
C ASP A 513 18.08 -27.01 -22.75
N PHE A 514 17.06 -26.17 -22.52
CA PHE A 514 17.17 -24.73 -22.26
C PHE A 514 17.02 -24.39 -20.76
N HIS A 515 17.14 -25.40 -19.87
CA HIS A 515 16.94 -25.26 -18.41
C HIS A 515 15.57 -24.72 -17.98
N ARG A 516 14.52 -24.93 -18.78
CA ARG A 516 13.14 -24.55 -18.45
C ARG A 516 12.37 -25.76 -17.96
N THR A 517 11.43 -25.56 -17.05
CA THR A 517 10.49 -26.60 -16.62
C THR A 517 9.84 -27.26 -17.83
N ARG A 518 9.87 -28.58 -17.90
CA ARG A 518 9.23 -29.38 -18.95
C ARG A 518 8.13 -30.27 -18.40
N ALA A 519 8.43 -31.02 -17.34
CA ALA A 519 7.57 -32.08 -16.80
C ALA A 519 7.88 -32.30 -15.31
N LEU A 520 7.08 -33.09 -14.64
CA LEU A 520 7.40 -33.65 -13.32
C LEU A 520 7.80 -35.11 -13.44
N TYR A 521 8.77 -35.52 -12.62
CA TYR A 521 9.11 -36.93 -12.40
C TYR A 521 8.54 -37.38 -11.07
N TYR A 522 7.57 -38.30 -11.11
CA TYR A 522 6.89 -38.81 -9.93
C TYR A 522 6.60 -40.32 -10.09
N ASN A 523 6.80 -41.12 -9.04
CA ASN A 523 6.56 -42.57 -9.04
C ASN A 523 7.19 -43.30 -10.24
N ASN A 524 8.41 -42.94 -10.62
CA ASN A 524 9.17 -43.48 -11.76
C ASN A 524 8.56 -43.13 -13.15
N GLU A 525 7.63 -42.21 -13.23
CA GLU A 525 7.00 -41.75 -14.48
C GLU A 525 7.25 -40.27 -14.72
N ILE A 526 7.26 -39.88 -16.00
CA ILE A 526 7.33 -38.48 -16.42
C ILE A 526 5.92 -38.01 -16.69
N ILE A 527 5.46 -37.04 -15.95
CA ILE A 527 4.13 -36.43 -16.08
C ILE A 527 4.27 -35.09 -16.81
N GLU A 528 3.79 -35.03 -18.03
CA GLU A 528 3.79 -33.82 -18.82
C GLU A 528 2.49 -33.04 -18.64
N PHE A 529 2.60 -31.73 -18.54
CA PHE A 529 1.46 -30.82 -18.42
C PHE A 529 1.31 -29.97 -19.69
N PRO A 530 0.10 -29.65 -20.10
CA PRO A 530 -0.13 -28.64 -21.13
C PRO A 530 0.53 -27.31 -20.70
N LYS A 531 1.33 -26.67 -21.56
CA LYS A 531 2.04 -25.40 -21.25
C LYS A 531 1.10 -24.25 -20.85
N ASN A 532 -0.17 -24.33 -21.20
CA ASN A 532 -1.20 -23.37 -20.84
C ASN A 532 -1.99 -23.73 -19.57
N SER A 533 -1.74 -24.89 -18.94
CA SER A 533 -2.37 -25.28 -17.67
C SER A 533 -1.88 -24.41 -16.50
N GLU A 534 -2.73 -24.22 -15.50
CA GLU A 534 -2.35 -23.44 -14.32
C GLU A 534 -1.40 -24.22 -13.40
N ALA A 535 -1.49 -25.56 -13.36
CA ALA A 535 -0.52 -26.41 -12.68
C ALA A 535 0.90 -26.22 -13.25
N PHE A 536 1.06 -26.27 -14.57
CA PHE A 536 2.35 -26.03 -15.21
C PHE A 536 2.94 -24.67 -14.87
N ARG A 537 2.11 -23.63 -14.94
CA ARG A 537 2.52 -22.26 -14.57
C ARG A 537 2.86 -22.11 -13.10
N MET A 538 2.19 -22.86 -12.22
CA MET A 538 2.49 -22.88 -10.78
C MET A 538 3.81 -23.58 -10.50
N ILE A 539 4.07 -24.74 -11.11
CA ILE A 539 5.34 -25.47 -10.99
C ILE A 539 6.50 -24.60 -11.49
N THR A 540 6.34 -23.97 -12.64
CA THR A 540 7.34 -23.03 -13.18
C THR A 540 7.62 -21.88 -12.20
N ARG A 541 6.59 -21.28 -11.64
CA ARG A 541 6.75 -20.21 -10.62
C ARG A 541 7.46 -20.72 -9.35
N LEU A 542 7.18 -21.94 -8.93
CA LEU A 542 7.82 -22.56 -7.77
C LEU A 542 9.31 -22.78 -8.03
N GLN A 543 9.66 -23.29 -9.21
CA GLN A 543 11.04 -23.51 -9.65
C GLN A 543 11.81 -22.19 -9.79
N ASP A 544 11.22 -21.21 -10.48
CA ASP A 544 11.81 -19.87 -10.64
C ASP A 544 12.06 -19.19 -9.29
N GLU A 545 11.14 -19.36 -8.34
CA GLU A 545 11.25 -18.76 -7.01
C GLU A 545 12.35 -19.45 -6.17
N ALA A 546 12.50 -20.78 -6.27
CA ALA A 546 13.59 -21.53 -5.62
C ALA A 546 14.95 -21.04 -6.14
N HIS A 547 15.09 -20.97 -7.45
CA HIS A 547 16.31 -20.48 -8.11
C HIS A 547 16.59 -19.00 -7.79
N ARG A 548 15.58 -18.12 -7.87
CA ARG A 548 15.70 -16.71 -7.48
C ARG A 548 16.18 -16.54 -6.03
N PHE A 549 15.64 -17.34 -5.11
CA PHE A 549 15.97 -17.27 -3.69
C PHE A 549 17.40 -17.74 -3.42
N ALA A 550 17.86 -18.77 -4.12
CA ALA A 550 19.24 -19.23 -4.08
C ALA A 550 20.23 -18.15 -4.56
N ILE A 551 20.00 -17.55 -5.74
CA ILE A 551 20.86 -16.49 -6.30
C ILE A 551 20.91 -15.25 -5.38
N THR A 552 19.80 -14.88 -4.75
CA THR A 552 19.75 -13.72 -3.85
C THR A 552 20.67 -13.90 -2.64
N TYR A 553 20.86 -15.13 -2.19
CA TYR A 553 21.77 -15.41 -1.08
C TYR A 553 23.24 -15.29 -1.49
N HIS A 554 23.62 -15.81 -2.65
CA HIS A 554 24.98 -15.64 -3.17
C HIS A 554 25.37 -14.18 -3.35
N LYS A 555 24.45 -13.33 -3.83
CA LYS A 555 24.69 -11.89 -3.89
C LYS A 555 24.89 -11.27 -2.50
N ALA A 556 24.16 -11.74 -1.50
CA ALA A 556 24.31 -11.25 -0.13
C ALA A 556 25.60 -11.76 0.55
N LEU A 557 26.06 -12.98 0.25
CA LEU A 557 27.35 -13.50 0.72
C LEU A 557 28.51 -12.76 0.05
N ARG A 558 28.50 -12.60 -1.28
CA ARG A 558 29.50 -11.79 -2.00
C ARG A 558 29.54 -10.34 -1.51
N GLY A 559 28.37 -9.75 -1.23
CA GLY A 559 28.30 -8.40 -0.63
C GLY A 559 28.88 -8.35 0.79
N LYS A 560 28.86 -9.43 1.56
CA LYS A 560 29.53 -9.51 2.87
C LYS A 560 31.03 -9.75 2.73
N GLU A 561 31.48 -10.50 1.74
CA GLU A 561 32.88 -10.72 1.44
C GLU A 561 33.53 -9.53 0.74
N GLN A 562 32.81 -8.82 -0.14
CA GLN A 562 33.26 -7.56 -0.73
C GLN A 562 33.28 -6.38 0.27
N VAL A 563 32.72 -6.54 1.45
CA VAL A 563 32.88 -5.62 2.60
C VAL A 563 34.09 -6.03 3.46
N HIS A 564 34.99 -6.86 3.01
CA HIS A 564 36.35 -6.88 3.48
C HIS A 564 37.00 -5.58 3.01
N SER A 565 36.95 -4.60 3.86
CA SER A 565 37.57 -3.28 3.59
C SER A 565 39.07 -3.51 3.55
N VAL A 566 39.75 -2.86 2.62
CA VAL A 566 41.22 -2.77 2.61
C VAL A 566 41.77 -2.36 3.99
N LEU A 567 40.94 -1.72 4.80
CA LEU A 567 41.25 -1.37 6.19
C LEU A 567 41.31 -2.57 7.14
N ASP A 568 40.67 -3.70 6.81
CA ASP A 568 40.67 -4.92 7.65
C ASP A 568 42.00 -5.69 7.54
N ASP A 569 42.80 -5.40 6.51
CA ASP A 569 44.14 -5.95 6.30
C ASP A 569 45.21 -5.23 7.12
N ILE A 570 44.86 -4.08 7.75
CA ILE A 570 45.79 -3.27 8.55
C ILE A 570 45.79 -3.75 9.99
N LYS A 571 46.98 -4.12 10.47
CA LYS A 571 47.16 -4.58 11.84
C LYS A 571 46.70 -3.55 12.88
N GLY A 572 45.73 -3.98 13.72
CA GLY A 572 45.19 -3.11 14.77
C GLY A 572 43.86 -2.43 14.40
N ILE A 573 43.33 -2.59 13.19
CA ILE A 573 42.03 -2.10 12.81
C ILE A 573 40.99 -3.21 12.95
N GLY A 574 40.14 -3.08 13.97
CA GLY A 574 38.94 -3.89 14.16
C GLY A 574 37.68 -3.18 13.68
N PRO A 575 36.49 -3.84 13.71
CA PRO A 575 35.22 -3.29 13.20
C PRO A 575 34.84 -1.93 13.79
N ALA A 576 35.18 -1.67 15.05
CA ALA A 576 34.88 -0.39 15.72
C ALA A 576 35.74 0.76 15.14
N ARG A 577 37.05 0.56 14.99
CA ARG A 577 37.98 1.56 14.43
C ARG A 577 37.71 1.80 12.95
N ARG A 578 37.42 0.77 12.17
CA ARG A 578 36.98 0.91 10.77
C ARG A 578 35.73 1.78 10.65
N LYS A 579 34.73 1.55 11.51
CA LYS A 579 33.50 2.35 11.52
C LYS A 579 33.77 3.82 11.87
N SER A 580 34.67 4.07 12.76
CA SER A 580 35.09 5.42 13.15
C SER A 580 35.82 6.15 12.02
N LEU A 581 36.79 5.49 11.36
CA LEU A 581 37.48 6.05 10.19
C LEU A 581 36.53 6.38 9.05
N MET A 582 35.63 5.42 8.71
CA MET A 582 34.64 5.64 7.65
C MET A 582 33.60 6.73 8.00
N LYS A 583 33.27 6.91 9.27
CA LYS A 583 32.40 7.99 9.74
C LYS A 583 33.07 9.37 9.61
N HIS A 584 34.37 9.46 9.92
CA HIS A 584 35.15 10.71 9.89
C HIS A 584 35.50 11.12 8.45
N PHE A 585 36.09 10.22 7.68
CA PHE A 585 36.62 10.53 6.33
C PHE A 585 35.58 10.31 5.20
N LYS A 586 34.53 9.51 5.43
CA LYS A 586 33.45 9.16 4.48
C LYS A 586 33.87 8.40 3.22
N ASP A 587 35.18 8.36 2.91
CA ASP A 587 35.74 7.70 1.73
C ASP A 587 37.12 7.13 2.05
N ILE A 588 37.42 5.91 1.51
CA ILE A 588 38.71 5.23 1.67
C ILE A 588 39.85 6.01 0.99
N GLY A 589 39.56 6.69 -0.14
CA GLY A 589 40.52 7.53 -0.83
C GLY A 589 41.06 8.63 0.08
N LYS A 590 40.23 9.28 0.87
CA LYS A 590 40.59 10.30 1.84
C LYS A 590 41.42 9.75 3.02
N ILE A 591 41.11 8.51 3.45
CA ILE A 591 41.92 7.84 4.49
C ILE A 591 43.33 7.54 3.96
N LYS A 592 43.45 7.19 2.70
CA LYS A 592 44.71 6.92 2.02
C LYS A 592 45.60 8.15 1.88
N GLU A 593 44.99 9.31 1.67
CA GLU A 593 45.70 10.58 1.48
C GLU A 593 45.95 11.32 2.79
N ALA A 594 45.31 10.91 3.89
CA ALA A 594 45.37 11.58 5.18
C ALA A 594 46.74 11.41 5.87
N SER A 595 47.23 12.46 6.50
CA SER A 595 48.40 12.43 7.36
C SER A 595 48.14 11.68 8.67
N VAL A 596 49.19 11.25 9.37
CA VAL A 596 49.09 10.58 10.67
C VAL A 596 48.31 11.43 11.69
N THR A 597 48.50 12.75 11.66
CA THR A 597 47.77 13.67 12.52
C THR A 597 46.29 13.73 12.23
N GLU A 598 45.89 13.78 10.97
CA GLU A 598 44.48 13.76 10.56
C GLU A 598 43.79 12.42 10.86
N LEU A 599 44.53 11.29 10.71
CA LEU A 599 44.01 9.97 11.08
C LEU A 599 43.71 9.85 12.58
N CYS A 600 44.50 10.52 13.43
CA CYS A 600 44.28 10.56 14.88
C CYS A 600 43.04 11.38 15.30
N GLU A 601 42.46 12.19 14.43
CA GLU A 601 41.20 12.91 14.70
C GLU A 601 39.96 11.97 14.72
N ALA A 602 40.09 10.79 14.13
CA ALA A 602 39.01 9.81 14.17
C ALA A 602 38.95 9.11 15.55
N ASP A 603 37.73 9.04 16.12
CA ASP A 603 37.51 8.54 17.47
C ASP A 603 38.04 7.09 17.64
N GLY A 604 38.87 6.85 18.67
CA GLY A 604 39.46 5.55 18.97
C GLY A 604 40.69 5.16 18.12
N ILE A 605 41.21 6.05 17.29
CA ILE A 605 42.49 5.90 16.56
C ILE A 605 43.62 6.49 17.38
N THR A 606 44.59 5.65 17.75
CA THR A 606 45.80 6.07 18.45
C THR A 606 46.92 6.29 17.44
N GLU A 607 47.96 7.08 17.82
CA GLU A 607 49.09 7.42 16.98
C GLU A 607 49.76 6.21 16.35
N ASN A 608 50.00 5.13 17.11
CA ASN A 608 50.56 3.87 16.61
C ASN A 608 49.68 3.22 15.53
N VAL A 609 48.34 3.33 15.63
CA VAL A 609 47.41 2.77 14.64
C VAL A 609 47.32 3.67 13.40
N ALA A 610 47.39 4.97 13.58
CA ALA A 610 47.46 5.93 12.49
C ALA A 610 48.75 5.78 11.67
N GLU A 611 49.90 5.52 12.31
CA GLU A 611 51.15 5.20 11.64
C GLU A 611 51.09 3.91 10.83
N GLU A 612 50.45 2.84 11.36
CA GLU A 612 50.25 1.59 10.64
C GLU A 612 49.34 1.78 9.42
N ILE A 613 48.27 2.61 9.53
CA ILE A 613 47.42 2.96 8.40
C ILE A 613 48.22 3.69 7.33
N TYR A 614 48.96 4.72 7.75
CA TYR A 614 49.77 5.54 6.84
C TYR A 614 50.83 4.67 6.13
N ARG A 615 51.54 3.83 6.87
CA ARG A 615 52.56 2.90 6.36
C ARG A 615 51.95 1.91 5.34
N PHE A 616 50.82 1.30 5.65
CA PHE A 616 50.15 0.37 4.78
C PHE A 616 49.81 0.95 3.41
N PHE A 617 49.38 2.19 3.36
CA PHE A 617 49.02 2.85 2.10
C PHE A 617 50.21 3.47 1.35
N HIS A 618 51.36 3.74 2.01
CA HIS A 618 52.48 4.47 1.40
C HIS A 618 53.75 3.62 1.21
N GLU A 619 53.94 2.51 1.94
CA GLU A 619 55.13 1.61 1.79
C GLU A 619 54.98 0.56 0.67
N ASP A 620 53.80 0.26 0.14
CA ASP A 620 53.60 -0.79 -0.89
C ASP A 620 53.87 -0.32 -2.34
N THR A 621 54.35 0.91 -2.53
CA THR A 621 54.72 1.44 -3.86
C THR A 621 56.18 1.16 -4.28
N SER A 622 57.03 0.62 -3.39
CA SER A 622 58.47 0.40 -3.69
C SER A 622 58.81 -1.01 -4.15
N LYS A 623 57.86 -1.97 -4.16
CA LYS A 623 58.12 -3.40 -4.52
C LYS A 623 57.50 -3.89 -5.84
N LYS A 624 56.86 -3.03 -6.64
CA LYS A 624 56.29 -3.44 -7.93
C LYS A 624 57.02 -2.96 -9.17
N ASN A 625 58.24 -2.40 -9.04
CA ASN A 625 59.05 -2.00 -10.19
C ASN A 625 60.43 -2.72 -10.23
N GLY A 626 60.48 -3.98 -9.97
CA GLY A 626 61.64 -4.77 -10.17
C GLY A 626 61.29 -6.19 -10.48
N ASP A 627 61.03 -6.50 -11.77
CA ASP A 627 61.31 -7.73 -12.48
C ASP A 627 60.50 -7.76 -13.78
N VAL A 628 60.99 -7.06 -14.81
CA VAL A 628 60.82 -7.48 -16.21
C VAL A 628 62.11 -7.09 -16.92
N VAL A 629 63.01 -8.06 -17.04
CA VAL A 629 63.97 -8.19 -18.16
C VAL A 629 63.83 -9.61 -18.66
#